data_b45568860d6226694cbfbd0b15fb2317
#
_entry.id   b45568860d6226694cbfbd0b15fb2317
#
_cell.length_a   1.000
_cell.length_b   1.000
_cell.length_c   1.000
_cell.angle_alpha   90.00
_cell.angle_beta   90.00
_cell.angle_gamma   90.00
#
_symmetry.space_group_name_H-M   'P 1'
#
loop_
_entity.id
_entity.type
_entity.pdbx_description
1 polymer ?
#
loop_
_entity_poly.entity_id
_entity_poly.type
_entity_poly.pdbx_seq_one_letter_code
_entity_poly.pdbx_strand_id
1 'polypeptide(L)'
;MEMPENGWFEEERELRLYGGISPITLEHLNWRRMIIVDECGGSVKKFRQEYPSDSEECFQASSEKRFNEFQIKRCRDKLGSNQGNRFSMNYIEEGKSVAVHPDPKGEVIVYEEPRVGCRYMASGDFCTGADQQIGGKESDPDYHSLKSWRDSYVDQSTGRHMNAKLVAHHRSRLDIDLAAMTLAAMSQYYGRCFIIPEVNNCGLEPTHLLCKLGFPVYQRSKRDDTTQQLNKAYGWSTDPITRKTIIDHFAKRFRDGEL
;
A
#
# COMPACT_ATOMS: atom_id res chain seq x y z
N MET A 1 21.26 -1.50 43.66
CA MET A 1 20.13 -2.29 43.14
C MET A 1 20.73 -3.54 42.52
N GLU A 2 20.44 -4.70 43.13
CA GLU A 2 20.97 -5.99 42.65
C GLU A 2 20.25 -6.44 41.40
N MET A 3 20.98 -7.07 40.46
CA MET A 3 20.37 -7.70 39.30
C MET A 3 19.44 -8.83 39.75
N PRO A 4 18.27 -9.03 39.11
CA PRO A 4 17.45 -10.22 39.36
C PRO A 4 18.24 -11.48 39.09
N GLU A 5 17.97 -12.56 39.85
CA GLU A 5 18.67 -13.85 39.75
C GLU A 5 18.72 -14.43 38.32
N ASN A 6 17.72 -14.11 37.49
CA ASN A 6 17.62 -14.57 36.11
C ASN A 6 18.23 -13.59 35.07
N GLY A 7 18.94 -12.52 35.50
CA GLY A 7 19.47 -11.49 34.63
C GLY A 7 18.38 -10.57 34.04
N TRP A 8 18.82 -9.70 33.16
CA TRP A 8 17.93 -8.83 32.41
C TRP A 8 17.30 -9.61 31.27
N PHE A 9 15.99 -9.38 31.01
CA PHE A 9 15.36 -9.91 29.80
C PHE A 9 16.13 -9.43 28.57
N GLU A 10 16.14 -10.22 27.53
CA GLU A 10 16.86 -9.93 26.28
C GLU A 10 16.50 -8.57 25.70
N GLU A 11 15.22 -8.20 25.79
CA GLU A 11 14.66 -6.91 25.42
C GLU A 11 15.24 -5.72 26.21
N GLU A 12 15.49 -5.89 27.50
CA GLU A 12 16.11 -4.86 28.34
C GLU A 12 17.60 -4.70 28.04
N ARG A 13 18.25 -5.77 27.59
CA ARG A 13 19.64 -5.71 27.07
C ARG A 13 19.68 -4.94 25.77
N GLU A 14 18.74 -5.18 24.86
CA GLU A 14 18.65 -4.46 23.60
C GLU A 14 18.41 -2.96 23.83
N LEU A 15 17.46 -2.59 24.69
CA LEU A 15 17.22 -1.20 25.05
C LEU A 15 18.46 -0.53 25.66
N ARG A 16 19.26 -1.28 26.40
CA ARG A 16 20.48 -0.78 27.01
C ARG A 16 21.61 -0.55 26.02
N LEU A 17 21.67 -1.37 24.96
CA LEU A 17 22.67 -1.28 23.90
C LEU A 17 22.30 -0.25 22.83
N TYR A 18 21.00 -0.08 22.55
CA TYR A 18 20.50 0.75 21.45
C TYR A 18 19.71 1.98 21.93
N GLY A 19 19.60 2.18 23.24
CA GLY A 19 18.88 3.31 23.81
C GLY A 19 19.55 4.63 23.48
N GLY A 20 19.00 5.28 22.48
CA GLY A 20 19.07 6.65 22.04
C GLY A 20 20.17 7.60 22.57
N ILE A 21 19.90 8.90 22.47
CA ILE A 21 20.80 10.00 22.84
C ILE A 21 21.15 10.03 24.35
N SER A 22 20.37 9.34 25.19
CA SER A 22 20.64 9.22 26.64
C SER A 22 20.75 7.76 27.04
N PRO A 23 21.80 7.37 27.76
CA PRO A 23 21.95 6.00 28.24
C PRO A 23 20.81 5.62 29.17
N ILE A 24 20.16 4.48 28.91
CA ILE A 24 19.14 3.91 29.79
C ILE A 24 19.82 3.45 31.07
N THR A 25 19.35 3.93 32.22
CA THR A 25 19.87 3.57 33.54
C THR A 25 19.12 2.39 34.17
N LEU A 26 19.68 1.83 35.25
CA LEU A 26 19.00 0.76 36.00
C LEU A 26 17.68 1.24 36.61
N GLU A 27 17.59 2.51 36.97
CA GLU A 27 16.35 3.12 37.47
C GLU A 27 15.27 3.15 36.40
N HIS A 28 15.61 3.48 35.14
CA HIS A 28 14.66 3.42 34.00
C HIS A 28 14.14 2.02 33.79
N LEU A 29 15.01 1.00 33.82
CA LEU A 29 14.61 -0.39 33.65
C LEU A 29 13.74 -0.90 34.80
N ASN A 30 14.05 -0.47 36.04
CA ASN A 30 13.24 -0.81 37.19
C ASN A 30 11.85 -0.15 37.16
N TRP A 31 11.82 1.14 36.82
CA TRP A 31 10.57 1.85 36.57
C TRP A 31 9.72 1.16 35.52
N ARG A 32 10.31 0.80 34.37
CA ARG A 32 9.64 0.05 33.29
C ARG A 32 8.98 -1.23 33.82
N ARG A 33 9.68 -2.01 34.60
CA ARG A 33 9.15 -3.25 35.18
C ARG A 33 7.98 -3.01 36.12
N MET A 34 8.09 -2.01 36.97
CA MET A 34 7.00 -1.63 37.89
C MET A 34 5.74 -1.25 37.09
N ILE A 35 5.87 -0.37 36.12
CA ILE A 35 4.74 0.07 35.31
C ILE A 35 4.13 -1.10 34.49
N ILE A 36 4.95 -2.01 33.94
CA ILE A 36 4.44 -3.20 33.28
C ILE A 36 3.56 -4.04 34.20
N VAL A 37 3.98 -4.22 35.45
CA VAL A 37 3.22 -5.04 36.41
C VAL A 37 2.00 -4.27 36.92
N ASP A 38 2.20 -3.05 37.41
CA ASP A 38 1.20 -2.30 38.19
C ASP A 38 0.13 -1.67 37.30
N GLU A 39 0.52 -1.04 36.19
CA GLU A 39 -0.41 -0.30 35.33
C GLU A 39 -0.80 -1.06 34.06
N CYS A 40 0.10 -1.89 33.54
CA CYS A 40 -0.13 -2.62 32.30
C CYS A 40 -0.58 -4.06 32.51
N GLY A 41 -0.76 -4.51 33.75
CA GLY A 41 -1.22 -5.86 34.08
C GLY A 41 -0.29 -6.95 33.59
N GLY A 42 1.03 -6.73 33.59
CA GLY A 42 2.04 -7.64 33.10
C GLY A 42 2.24 -7.65 31.58
N SER A 43 1.50 -6.81 30.84
CA SER A 43 1.55 -6.76 29.38
C SER A 43 2.60 -5.78 28.86
N VAL A 44 3.72 -6.31 28.36
CA VAL A 44 4.75 -5.52 27.65
C VAL A 44 4.17 -4.80 26.43
N LYS A 45 3.21 -5.41 25.74
CA LYS A 45 2.52 -4.80 24.58
C LYS A 45 1.77 -3.53 25.00
N LYS A 46 1.03 -3.59 26.12
CA LYS A 46 0.33 -2.43 26.67
C LYS A 46 1.31 -1.35 27.11
N PHE A 47 2.42 -1.76 27.73
CA PHE A 47 3.48 -0.82 28.13
C PHE A 47 4.05 -0.06 26.92
N ARG A 48 4.41 -0.75 25.84
CA ARG A 48 4.93 -0.11 24.63
C ARG A 48 3.94 0.86 23.99
N GLN A 49 2.65 0.60 24.13
CA GLN A 49 1.60 1.49 23.64
C GLN A 49 1.50 2.79 24.45
N GLU A 50 1.55 2.69 25.77
CA GLU A 50 1.37 3.82 26.69
C GLU A 50 2.68 4.61 26.91
N TYR A 51 3.81 3.92 26.86
CA TYR A 51 5.16 4.43 27.13
C TYR A 51 6.14 3.99 26.02
N PRO A 52 5.95 4.48 24.79
CA PRO A 52 6.79 4.05 23.66
C PRO A 52 8.25 4.49 23.84
N SER A 53 9.19 3.60 23.50
CA SER A 53 10.62 3.86 23.58
C SER A 53 11.15 4.64 22.37
N ASP A 54 10.42 4.59 21.26
CA ASP A 54 10.74 5.28 20.01
C ASP A 54 9.48 5.67 19.22
N SER A 55 9.68 6.39 18.14
CA SER A 55 8.59 6.82 17.27
C SER A 55 7.87 5.66 16.56
N GLU A 56 8.52 4.53 16.36
CA GLU A 56 7.89 3.35 15.74
C GLU A 56 6.96 2.65 16.74
N GLU A 57 7.37 2.52 18.00
CA GLU A 57 6.52 2.00 19.09
C GLU A 57 5.31 2.87 19.35
N CYS A 58 5.45 4.20 19.25
CA CYS A 58 4.36 5.16 19.44
C CYS A 58 3.16 4.89 18.51
N PHE A 59 3.41 4.39 17.31
CA PHE A 59 2.38 4.04 16.33
C PHE A 59 1.95 2.56 16.37
N GLN A 60 2.42 1.81 17.37
CA GLN A 60 1.95 0.45 17.59
C GLN A 60 0.52 0.49 18.14
N ALA A 61 -0.43 0.57 17.22
CA ALA A 61 -1.85 0.67 17.54
C ALA A 61 -2.31 -0.47 18.48
N SER A 62 -3.26 -0.14 19.32
CA SER A 62 -3.94 -1.00 20.30
C SER A 62 -4.71 -2.20 19.71
N SER A 63 -4.87 -2.26 18.40
CA SER A 63 -5.52 -3.36 17.69
C SER A 63 -4.50 -4.39 17.21
N GLU A 64 -4.89 -5.65 17.18
CA GLU A 64 -4.11 -6.70 16.52
C GLU A 64 -3.74 -6.27 15.10
N LYS A 65 -2.44 -6.03 14.87
CA LYS A 65 -1.96 -5.61 13.57
C LYS A 65 -2.23 -6.73 12.56
N ARG A 66 -2.98 -6.43 11.51
CA ARG A 66 -3.22 -7.38 10.42
C ARG A 66 -1.94 -7.78 9.68
N PHE A 67 -0.93 -6.92 9.73
CA PHE A 67 0.38 -7.14 9.13
C PHE A 67 1.44 -7.28 10.22
N ASN A 68 2.21 -8.35 10.15
CA ASN A 68 3.28 -8.63 11.10
C ASN A 68 4.46 -7.67 10.83
N GLU A 69 4.92 -6.98 11.87
CA GLU A 69 6.03 -6.00 11.78
C GLU A 69 7.33 -6.62 11.30
N PHE A 70 7.65 -7.81 11.80
CA PHE A 70 8.85 -8.53 11.37
C PHE A 70 8.82 -8.79 9.86
N GLN A 71 7.67 -9.13 9.30
CA GLN A 71 7.52 -9.31 7.86
C GLN A 71 7.63 -7.99 7.10
N ILE A 72 7.06 -6.89 7.64
CA ILE A 72 7.22 -5.55 7.06
C ILE A 72 8.70 -5.16 7.03
N LYS A 73 9.42 -5.33 8.14
CA LYS A 73 10.86 -5.05 8.22
C LYS A 73 11.64 -5.89 7.22
N ARG A 74 11.38 -7.19 7.17
CA ARG A 74 12.01 -8.10 6.20
C ARG A 74 11.76 -7.68 4.74
N CYS A 75 10.55 -7.19 4.43
CA CYS A 75 10.26 -6.68 3.09
C CYS A 75 11.01 -5.37 2.81
N ARG A 76 11.08 -4.44 3.78
CA ARG A 76 11.90 -3.22 3.64
C ARG A 76 13.36 -3.54 3.38
N ASP A 77 13.94 -4.46 4.15
CA ASP A 77 15.33 -4.88 4.01
C ASP A 77 15.60 -5.50 2.63
N LYS A 78 14.64 -6.27 2.10
CA LYS A 78 14.72 -6.86 0.77
C LYS A 78 14.55 -5.85 -0.37
N LEU A 79 13.75 -4.81 -0.18
CA LEU A 79 13.56 -3.77 -1.19
C LEU A 79 14.84 -2.95 -1.39
N GLY A 80 15.67 -2.83 -0.36
CA GLY A 80 16.95 -2.14 -0.42
C GLY A 80 16.79 -0.71 -0.92
N SER A 81 17.72 -0.29 -1.78
CA SER A 81 17.77 1.04 -2.39
C SER A 81 16.98 1.16 -3.71
N ASN A 82 16.12 0.19 -4.06
CA ASN A 82 15.36 0.28 -5.31
C ASN A 82 14.27 1.35 -5.20
N GLN A 83 14.63 2.56 -5.53
CA GLN A 83 13.72 3.71 -5.56
C GLN A 83 12.90 3.78 -6.87
N GLY A 84 13.17 2.90 -7.83
CA GLY A 84 12.62 2.97 -9.18
C GLY A 84 13.15 4.13 -9.99
N ASN A 85 12.80 4.15 -11.26
CA ASN A 85 13.10 5.26 -12.16
C ASN A 85 11.88 6.13 -12.36
N ARG A 86 12.05 7.45 -12.43
CA ARG A 86 10.96 8.41 -12.63
C ARG A 86 10.76 8.71 -14.10
N PHE A 87 9.49 8.77 -14.48
CA PHE A 87 9.07 9.04 -15.85
C PHE A 87 7.90 10.01 -15.89
N SER A 88 7.86 10.82 -16.94
CA SER A 88 6.64 11.47 -17.43
C SER A 88 5.98 10.57 -18.47
N MET A 89 4.71 10.27 -18.29
CA MET A 89 3.95 9.40 -19.19
C MET A 89 2.69 10.10 -19.67
N ASN A 90 2.49 10.15 -20.99
CA ASN A 90 1.31 10.74 -21.61
C ASN A 90 0.66 9.75 -22.56
N TYR A 91 -0.64 9.50 -22.38
CA TYR A 91 -1.41 8.72 -23.34
C TYR A 91 -1.77 9.58 -24.56
N ILE A 92 -1.56 9.03 -25.75
CA ILE A 92 -1.84 9.67 -27.05
C ILE A 92 -3.00 8.93 -27.68
N GLU A 93 -4.18 9.58 -27.74
CA GLU A 93 -5.41 9.00 -28.29
C GLU A 93 -5.25 8.65 -29.79
N GLU A 94 -4.58 9.54 -30.54
CA GLU A 94 -4.35 9.45 -31.98
C GLU A 94 -3.48 8.27 -32.33
N GLY A 95 -3.42 7.25 -32.10
CA GLY A 95 -2.54 6.11 -32.38
C GLY A 95 -2.56 5.10 -31.24
N LYS A 96 -3.34 5.39 -30.19
CA LYS A 96 -3.48 4.55 -29.00
C LYS A 96 -2.11 4.13 -28.45
N SER A 97 -1.23 5.11 -28.32
CA SER A 97 0.15 4.93 -27.90
C SER A 97 0.45 5.67 -26.61
N VAL A 98 1.64 5.52 -26.08
CA VAL A 98 2.11 6.23 -24.90
C VAL A 98 3.47 6.88 -25.19
N ALA A 99 3.59 8.16 -24.88
CA ALA A 99 4.89 8.82 -24.82
C ALA A 99 5.45 8.64 -23.41
N VAL A 100 6.66 8.10 -23.32
CA VAL A 100 7.36 7.82 -22.08
C VAL A 100 8.72 8.49 -22.13
N HIS A 101 8.96 9.40 -21.19
CA HIS A 101 10.21 10.13 -21.11
C HIS A 101 10.83 9.97 -19.72
N PRO A 102 12.10 9.55 -19.60
CA PRO A 102 12.81 9.63 -18.34
C PRO A 102 12.82 11.07 -17.83
N ASP A 103 12.33 11.29 -16.63
CA ASP A 103 12.19 12.62 -16.03
C ASP A 103 12.43 12.53 -14.52
N PRO A 104 13.50 13.13 -13.99
CA PRO A 104 13.77 13.12 -12.56
C PRO A 104 12.65 13.74 -11.71
N LYS A 105 11.80 14.60 -12.31
CA LYS A 105 10.62 15.19 -11.69
C LYS A 105 9.33 14.48 -12.06
N GLY A 106 9.41 13.43 -12.88
CA GLY A 106 8.27 12.65 -13.34
C GLY A 106 7.51 12.03 -12.16
N GLU A 107 6.20 11.99 -12.29
CA GLU A 107 5.31 11.54 -11.22
C GLU A 107 5.08 10.02 -11.22
N VAL A 108 5.40 9.33 -12.33
CA VAL A 108 5.32 7.87 -12.42
C VAL A 108 6.66 7.27 -12.04
N ILE A 109 6.66 6.43 -11.01
CA ILE A 109 7.84 5.68 -10.58
C ILE A 109 7.71 4.26 -11.13
N VAL A 110 8.65 3.85 -11.97
CA VAL A 110 8.74 2.50 -12.55
C VAL A 110 9.81 1.71 -11.82
N TYR A 111 9.42 0.62 -11.17
CA TYR A 111 10.30 -0.31 -10.48
C TYR A 111 10.76 -1.47 -11.36
N GLU A 112 9.97 -1.80 -12.36
CA GLU A 112 10.27 -2.85 -13.34
C GLU A 112 9.63 -2.51 -14.67
N GLU A 113 10.42 -2.55 -15.75
CA GLU A 113 9.93 -2.34 -17.09
C GLU A 113 9.08 -3.50 -17.60
N PRO A 114 8.21 -3.29 -18.63
CA PRO A 114 7.42 -4.35 -19.22
C PRO A 114 8.28 -5.50 -19.73
N ARG A 115 7.87 -6.73 -19.42
CA ARG A 115 8.51 -7.96 -19.91
C ARG A 115 7.58 -8.71 -20.85
N VAL A 116 8.12 -9.19 -21.94
CA VAL A 116 7.39 -10.03 -22.89
C VAL A 116 6.90 -11.31 -22.19
N GLY A 117 5.65 -11.69 -22.44
CA GLY A 117 5.03 -12.88 -21.86
C GLY A 117 4.48 -12.73 -20.44
N CYS A 118 4.71 -11.60 -19.77
CA CYS A 118 4.09 -11.33 -18.48
C CYS A 118 2.72 -10.65 -18.63
N ARG A 119 1.80 -10.95 -17.72
CA ARG A 119 0.51 -10.28 -17.60
C ARG A 119 0.59 -9.16 -16.57
N TYR A 120 -0.11 -8.08 -16.87
CA TYR A 120 -0.16 -6.90 -16.02
C TYR A 120 -1.60 -6.48 -15.75
N MET A 121 -1.80 -5.75 -14.67
CA MET A 121 -3.04 -5.05 -14.35
C MET A 121 -2.70 -3.68 -13.77
N ALA A 122 -3.60 -2.73 -13.96
CA ALA A 122 -3.49 -1.41 -13.36
C ALA A 122 -4.70 -1.16 -12.45
N SER A 123 -4.51 -0.40 -11.39
CA SER A 123 -5.56 0.02 -10.47
C SER A 123 -5.46 1.51 -10.19
N GLY A 124 -6.59 2.17 -9.96
CA GLY A 124 -6.66 3.58 -9.63
C GLY A 124 -7.65 3.83 -8.50
N ASP A 125 -7.17 4.52 -7.48
CA ASP A 125 -7.96 5.14 -6.43
C ASP A 125 -7.89 6.66 -6.68
N PHE A 126 -9.05 7.26 -6.97
CA PHE A 126 -9.16 8.66 -7.36
C PHE A 126 -9.69 9.50 -6.20
N CYS A 127 -9.18 10.71 -6.08
CA CYS A 127 -9.64 11.70 -5.10
C CYS A 127 -10.11 12.98 -5.79
N THR A 128 -10.82 13.83 -5.06
CA THR A 128 -11.29 15.11 -5.59
C THR A 128 -10.22 16.20 -5.55
N GLY A 129 -9.10 15.96 -4.88
CA GLY A 129 -8.10 16.99 -4.59
C GLY A 129 -8.59 18.10 -3.67
N ALA A 130 -9.86 18.02 -3.23
CA ALA A 130 -10.44 19.00 -2.33
C ALA A 130 -10.02 18.74 -0.88
N ASP A 131 -9.81 19.83 -0.14
CA ASP A 131 -9.55 19.76 1.30
C ASP A 131 -10.75 19.13 2.01
N GLN A 132 -10.54 17.99 2.63
CA GLN A 132 -11.55 17.40 3.50
C GLN A 132 -11.51 18.12 4.84
N GLN A 133 -12.51 18.92 5.13
CA GLN A 133 -12.72 19.48 6.48
C GLN A 133 -13.27 18.37 7.39
N ILE A 134 -12.39 17.68 8.11
CA ILE A 134 -12.79 16.75 9.16
C ILE A 134 -12.64 17.46 10.51
N GLY A 135 -13.77 17.80 11.14
CA GLY A 135 -13.79 18.35 12.49
C GLY A 135 -13.18 19.75 12.64
N GLY A 136 -13.28 20.60 11.60
CA GLY A 136 -12.82 22.00 11.66
C GLY A 136 -11.30 22.21 11.60
N LYS A 137 -10.54 21.18 11.30
CA LYS A 137 -9.11 21.27 10.96
C LYS A 137 -8.95 21.05 9.46
N GLU A 138 -8.15 21.92 8.82
CA GLU A 138 -7.70 21.67 7.44
C GLU A 138 -6.94 20.35 7.42
N SER A 139 -7.51 19.33 6.75
CA SER A 139 -6.81 18.08 6.47
C SER A 139 -6.02 18.26 5.20
N ASP A 140 -4.85 17.65 5.13
CA ASP A 140 -4.04 17.58 3.92
C ASP A 140 -4.89 16.92 2.80
N PRO A 141 -5.03 17.54 1.61
CA PRO A 141 -5.85 16.99 0.54
C PRO A 141 -5.37 15.58 0.15
N ASP A 142 -6.34 14.71 -0.14
CA ASP A 142 -6.05 13.36 -0.60
C ASP A 142 -5.30 13.36 -1.94
N TYR A 143 -4.64 12.23 -2.21
CA TYR A 143 -3.89 12.00 -3.44
C TYR A 143 -4.53 10.90 -4.27
N HIS A 144 -4.49 11.06 -5.59
CA HIS A 144 -4.69 9.93 -6.49
C HIS A 144 -3.60 8.88 -6.25
N SER A 145 -3.99 7.62 -6.23
CA SER A 145 -3.06 6.49 -6.06
C SER A 145 -3.25 5.50 -7.21
N LEU A 146 -2.37 5.58 -8.21
CA LEU A 146 -2.40 4.72 -9.38
C LEU A 146 -1.26 3.71 -9.29
N LYS A 147 -1.54 2.44 -9.61
CA LYS A 147 -0.56 1.36 -9.47
C LYS A 147 -0.64 0.41 -10.65
N SER A 148 0.50 -0.07 -11.10
CA SER A 148 0.57 -1.20 -12.05
C SER A 148 1.24 -2.39 -11.38
N TRP A 149 0.67 -3.56 -11.60
CA TRP A 149 1.10 -4.81 -11.01
C TRP A 149 1.42 -5.81 -12.12
N ARG A 150 2.52 -6.54 -11.97
CA ARG A 150 2.80 -7.74 -12.74
C ARG A 150 2.21 -8.93 -12.02
N ASP A 151 1.49 -9.77 -12.75
CA ASP A 151 0.99 -11.05 -12.21
C ASP A 151 2.15 -12.01 -11.90
N SER A 152 1.89 -12.99 -11.05
CA SER A 152 2.81 -14.09 -10.84
C SER A 152 3.01 -14.90 -12.12
N TYR A 153 4.19 -15.44 -12.33
CA TYR A 153 4.51 -16.28 -13.50
C TYR A 153 5.60 -17.29 -13.17
N VAL A 154 5.71 -18.31 -14.01
CA VAL A 154 6.85 -19.23 -13.95
C VAL A 154 7.88 -18.76 -14.97
N ASP A 155 9.06 -18.44 -14.51
CA ASP A 155 10.20 -18.11 -15.36
C ASP A 155 10.64 -19.37 -16.13
N GLN A 156 10.43 -19.35 -17.45
CA GLN A 156 10.70 -20.52 -18.29
C GLN A 156 12.18 -20.88 -18.38
N SER A 157 13.08 -19.94 -18.13
CA SER A 157 14.52 -20.18 -18.18
C SER A 157 15.04 -20.86 -16.93
N THR A 158 14.44 -20.55 -15.78
CA THR A 158 14.89 -21.07 -14.48
C THR A 158 13.93 -22.09 -13.84
N GLY A 159 12.70 -22.18 -14.36
CA GLY A 159 11.61 -22.96 -13.77
C GLY A 159 11.09 -22.39 -12.44
N ARG A 160 11.53 -21.22 -12.03
CA ARG A 160 11.14 -20.62 -10.74
C ARG A 160 9.81 -19.90 -10.82
N HIS A 161 9.01 -20.07 -9.79
CA HIS A 161 7.82 -19.26 -9.59
C HIS A 161 8.21 -17.85 -9.13
N MET A 162 7.77 -16.85 -9.89
CA MET A 162 7.95 -15.43 -9.61
C MET A 162 6.64 -14.86 -9.09
N ASN A 163 6.68 -14.26 -7.91
CA ASN A 163 5.51 -13.69 -7.27
C ASN A 163 4.95 -12.48 -8.02
N ALA A 164 3.69 -12.15 -7.76
CA ALA A 164 3.11 -10.88 -8.17
C ALA A 164 3.90 -9.72 -7.56
N LYS A 165 4.03 -8.61 -8.32
CA LYS A 165 4.87 -7.48 -7.91
C LYS A 165 4.27 -6.17 -8.36
N LEU A 166 4.34 -5.15 -7.49
CA LEU A 166 4.12 -3.76 -7.88
C LEU A 166 5.26 -3.32 -8.80
N VAL A 167 4.94 -2.94 -10.03
CA VAL A 167 5.93 -2.58 -11.05
C VAL A 167 5.95 -1.09 -11.38
N ALA A 168 4.85 -0.37 -11.15
CA ALA A 168 4.84 1.08 -11.22
C ALA A 168 3.82 1.68 -10.25
N HIS A 169 4.09 2.92 -9.87
CA HIS A 169 3.26 3.68 -8.95
C HIS A 169 3.25 5.15 -9.36
N HIS A 170 2.08 5.78 -9.24
CA HIS A 170 1.90 7.21 -9.39
C HIS A 170 1.10 7.74 -8.20
N ARG A 171 1.51 8.89 -7.67
CA ARG A 171 0.81 9.60 -6.61
C ARG A 171 0.84 11.09 -6.90
N SER A 172 -0.31 11.69 -7.08
CA SER A 172 -0.43 13.11 -7.42
C SER A 172 -1.71 13.74 -6.91
N ARG A 173 -1.80 15.06 -7.10
CA ARG A 173 -2.99 15.88 -6.91
C ARG A 173 -3.42 16.53 -8.25
N LEU A 174 -3.22 15.82 -9.34
CA LEU A 174 -3.67 16.26 -10.67
C LEU A 174 -5.20 16.41 -10.70
N ASP A 175 -5.70 17.11 -11.69
CA ASP A 175 -7.11 17.05 -12.01
C ASP A 175 -7.51 15.62 -12.37
N ILE A 176 -8.75 15.26 -12.07
CA ILE A 176 -9.20 13.85 -12.09
C ILE A 176 -9.13 13.23 -13.49
N ASP A 177 -9.36 14.02 -14.53
CA ASP A 177 -9.22 13.62 -15.94
C ASP A 177 -7.77 13.38 -16.31
N LEU A 178 -6.83 14.22 -15.84
CA LEU A 178 -5.39 14.04 -16.03
C LEU A 178 -4.88 12.81 -15.30
N ALA A 179 -5.39 12.53 -14.10
CA ALA A 179 -5.09 11.29 -13.37
C ALA A 179 -5.60 10.07 -14.13
N ALA A 180 -6.80 10.12 -14.73
CA ALA A 180 -7.32 9.05 -15.57
C ALA A 180 -6.46 8.84 -16.83
N MET A 181 -6.01 9.91 -17.48
CA MET A 181 -5.10 9.83 -18.62
C MET A 181 -3.74 9.25 -18.25
N THR A 182 -3.23 9.57 -17.06
CA THR A 182 -2.01 8.95 -16.51
C THR A 182 -2.20 7.45 -16.30
N LEU A 183 -3.35 7.02 -15.76
CA LEU A 183 -3.66 5.59 -15.60
C LEU A 183 -3.78 4.89 -16.97
N ALA A 184 -4.36 5.55 -17.95
CA ALA A 184 -4.40 5.08 -19.35
C ALA A 184 -2.99 4.91 -19.92
N ALA A 185 -2.10 5.90 -19.69
CA ALA A 185 -0.69 5.84 -20.11
C ALA A 185 0.04 4.68 -19.44
N MET A 186 -0.12 4.50 -18.13
CA MET A 186 0.47 3.37 -17.40
C MET A 186 -0.04 2.03 -17.92
N SER A 187 -1.35 1.89 -18.16
CA SER A 187 -1.92 0.67 -18.76
C SER A 187 -1.35 0.40 -20.14
N GLN A 188 -1.26 1.42 -20.99
CA GLN A 188 -0.72 1.31 -22.34
C GLN A 188 0.76 0.92 -22.34
N TYR A 189 1.55 1.49 -21.42
CA TYR A 189 2.96 1.16 -21.24
C TYR A 189 3.17 -0.32 -20.90
N TYR A 190 2.30 -0.89 -20.08
CA TYR A 190 2.30 -2.31 -19.73
C TYR A 190 1.45 -3.19 -20.68
N GLY A 191 1.40 -2.84 -21.95
CA GLY A 191 0.76 -3.66 -22.99
C GLY A 191 -0.76 -3.54 -23.02
N ARG A 192 -1.32 -2.37 -22.72
CA ARG A 192 -2.76 -2.12 -22.63
C ARG A 192 -3.43 -3.07 -21.63
N CYS A 193 -2.83 -3.16 -20.46
CA CYS A 193 -3.26 -4.08 -19.42
C CYS A 193 -4.65 -3.74 -18.86
N PHE A 194 -5.26 -4.73 -18.22
CA PHE A 194 -6.57 -4.62 -17.58
C PHE A 194 -6.57 -3.58 -16.46
N ILE A 195 -7.58 -2.72 -16.42
CA ILE A 195 -7.69 -1.63 -15.42
C ILE A 195 -8.81 -1.92 -14.43
N ILE A 196 -8.52 -1.75 -13.14
CA ILE A 196 -9.45 -1.88 -12.03
C ILE A 196 -9.52 -0.53 -11.30
N PRO A 197 -10.33 0.42 -11.78
CA PRO A 197 -10.53 1.69 -11.09
C PRO A 197 -11.50 1.51 -9.92
N GLU A 198 -11.26 2.17 -8.79
CA GLU A 198 -12.25 2.30 -7.73
C GLU A 198 -13.26 3.38 -8.11
N VAL A 199 -14.57 3.08 -7.97
CA VAL A 199 -15.64 3.99 -8.39
C VAL A 199 -16.33 4.71 -7.23
N ASN A 200 -15.87 4.49 -6.00
CA ASN A 200 -16.38 5.21 -4.84
C ASN A 200 -16.08 6.71 -4.98
N ASN A 201 -16.94 7.54 -4.44
CA ASN A 201 -16.81 9.00 -4.47
C ASN A 201 -16.69 9.53 -5.91
N CYS A 202 -15.50 10.01 -6.29
CA CYS A 202 -15.23 10.64 -7.58
C CYS A 202 -14.75 9.68 -8.69
N GLY A 203 -14.60 8.39 -8.39
CA GLY A 203 -13.98 7.42 -9.32
C GLY A 203 -14.86 7.02 -10.53
N LEU A 204 -16.13 7.41 -10.57
CA LEU A 204 -17.04 7.03 -11.66
C LEU A 204 -16.69 7.76 -12.97
N GLU A 205 -16.39 9.03 -12.92
CA GLU A 205 -16.05 9.86 -14.09
C GLU A 205 -14.77 9.36 -14.79
N PRO A 206 -13.62 9.22 -14.08
CA PRO A 206 -12.42 8.67 -14.68
C PRO A 206 -12.61 7.24 -15.21
N THR A 207 -13.47 6.43 -14.59
CA THR A 207 -13.81 5.09 -15.09
C THR A 207 -14.53 5.17 -16.44
N HIS A 208 -15.48 6.08 -16.62
CA HIS A 208 -16.18 6.30 -17.88
C HIS A 208 -15.22 6.80 -18.96
N LEU A 209 -14.29 7.70 -18.63
CA LEU A 209 -13.27 8.16 -19.56
C LEU A 209 -12.41 7.00 -20.06
N LEU A 210 -11.92 6.13 -19.17
CA LEU A 210 -11.15 4.95 -19.55
C LEU A 210 -11.93 3.99 -20.45
N CYS A 211 -13.23 3.80 -20.17
CA CYS A 211 -14.11 3.01 -21.04
C CYS A 211 -14.26 3.65 -22.43
N LYS A 212 -14.46 4.97 -22.50
CA LYS A 212 -14.57 5.73 -23.77
C LYS A 212 -13.30 5.63 -24.61
N LEU A 213 -12.13 5.64 -23.97
CA LEU A 213 -10.83 5.40 -24.62
C LEU A 213 -10.64 3.94 -25.06
N GLY A 214 -11.60 3.07 -24.71
CA GLY A 214 -11.63 1.66 -25.11
C GLY A 214 -10.65 0.78 -24.32
N PHE A 215 -10.20 1.19 -23.13
CA PHE A 215 -9.38 0.32 -22.28
C PHE A 215 -10.18 -0.86 -21.74
N PRO A 216 -9.53 -2.00 -21.46
CA PRO A 216 -10.17 -3.15 -20.82
C PRO A 216 -10.37 -2.82 -19.33
N VAL A 217 -11.54 -2.30 -18.99
CA VAL A 217 -11.90 -1.90 -17.62
C VAL A 217 -12.69 -3.01 -16.93
N TYR A 218 -12.38 -3.25 -15.65
CA TYR A 218 -13.10 -4.20 -14.82
C TYR A 218 -14.60 -3.90 -14.81
N GLN A 219 -15.39 -4.95 -15.04
CA GLN A 219 -16.83 -4.90 -15.03
C GLN A 219 -17.37 -5.81 -13.93
N ARG A 220 -18.08 -5.22 -12.98
CA ARG A 220 -18.81 -5.95 -11.97
C ARG A 220 -20.20 -6.28 -12.45
N SER A 221 -20.71 -7.43 -12.02
CA SER A 221 -22.11 -7.82 -12.25
C SER A 221 -22.83 -7.88 -10.92
N LYS A 222 -23.94 -7.19 -10.80
CA LYS A 222 -24.81 -7.24 -9.63
C LYS A 222 -26.20 -7.69 -10.08
N ARG A 223 -26.73 -8.72 -9.43
CA ARG A 223 -28.10 -9.14 -9.65
C ARG A 223 -29.02 -8.17 -8.92
N ASP A 224 -30.00 -7.65 -9.61
CA ASP A 224 -31.04 -6.84 -8.99
C ASP A 224 -31.98 -7.76 -8.20
N ASP A 225 -32.17 -7.48 -6.92
CA ASP A 225 -32.93 -8.34 -6.02
C ASP A 225 -34.42 -8.36 -6.36
N THR A 226 -34.94 -7.31 -7.02
CA THR A 226 -36.34 -7.16 -7.39
C THR A 226 -36.63 -7.75 -8.78
N THR A 227 -35.85 -7.34 -9.77
CA THR A 227 -36.07 -7.71 -11.18
C THR A 227 -35.37 -8.99 -11.59
N GLN A 228 -34.45 -9.49 -10.75
CA GLN A 228 -33.54 -10.62 -11.04
C GLN A 228 -32.65 -10.41 -12.29
N GLN A 229 -32.65 -9.21 -12.84
CA GLN A 229 -31.80 -8.85 -13.97
C GLN A 229 -30.34 -8.67 -13.54
N LEU A 230 -29.43 -9.02 -14.43
CA LEU A 230 -28.01 -8.86 -14.22
C LEU A 230 -27.59 -7.45 -14.68
N ASN A 231 -27.43 -6.55 -13.70
CA ASN A 231 -26.89 -5.21 -13.98
C ASN A 231 -25.37 -5.24 -14.01
N LYS A 232 -24.82 -4.70 -15.09
CA LYS A 232 -23.37 -4.57 -15.28
C LYS A 232 -22.94 -3.13 -15.01
N ALA A 233 -21.91 -2.97 -14.20
CA ALA A 233 -21.32 -1.67 -13.91
C ALA A 233 -19.80 -1.75 -13.96
N TYR A 234 -19.15 -0.72 -14.50
CA TYR A 234 -17.70 -0.66 -14.57
C TYR A 234 -17.09 -0.26 -13.22
N GLY A 235 -15.85 -0.67 -13.04
CA GLY A 235 -15.02 -0.35 -11.88
C GLY A 235 -15.34 -1.15 -10.63
N TRP A 236 -14.45 -1.06 -9.66
CA TRP A 236 -14.57 -1.70 -8.35
C TRP A 236 -15.30 -0.77 -7.38
N SER A 237 -16.20 -1.31 -6.58
CA SER A 237 -16.84 -0.57 -5.49
C SER A 237 -16.43 -1.17 -4.16
N THR A 238 -15.85 -0.33 -3.32
CA THR A 238 -15.45 -0.70 -1.96
C THR A 238 -16.59 -0.43 -0.98
N ASP A 239 -17.00 -1.47 -0.30
CA ASP A 239 -17.91 -1.43 0.84
C ASP A 239 -17.22 -2.08 2.06
N PRO A 240 -17.82 -2.03 3.28
CA PRO A 240 -17.19 -2.62 4.47
C PRO A 240 -16.85 -4.10 4.35
N ILE A 241 -17.65 -4.88 3.60
CA ILE A 241 -17.45 -6.32 3.40
C ILE A 241 -16.31 -6.57 2.42
N THR A 242 -16.38 -5.94 1.24
CA THR A 242 -15.36 -6.10 0.20
C THR A 242 -14.01 -5.57 0.65
N ARG A 243 -13.99 -4.44 1.40
CA ARG A 243 -12.78 -3.89 2.01
C ARG A 243 -12.12 -4.89 2.96
N LYS A 244 -12.91 -5.47 3.87
CA LYS A 244 -12.39 -6.49 4.81
C LYS A 244 -11.81 -7.68 4.05
N THR A 245 -12.53 -8.20 3.07
CA THR A 245 -12.11 -9.35 2.27
C THR A 245 -10.79 -9.11 1.56
N ILE A 246 -10.64 -7.95 0.89
CA ILE A 246 -9.39 -7.61 0.19
C ILE A 246 -8.22 -7.51 1.17
N ILE A 247 -8.41 -6.82 2.30
CA ILE A 247 -7.34 -6.64 3.29
C ILE A 247 -6.94 -7.99 3.90
N ASP A 248 -7.89 -8.87 4.19
CA ASP A 248 -7.62 -10.19 4.76
C ASP A 248 -6.86 -11.09 3.75
N HIS A 249 -7.26 -11.06 2.48
CA HIS A 249 -6.53 -11.79 1.41
C HIS A 249 -5.13 -11.23 1.21
N PHE A 250 -4.97 -9.92 1.21
CA PHE A 250 -3.64 -9.29 1.09
C PHE A 250 -2.75 -9.64 2.27
N ALA A 251 -3.27 -9.56 3.50
CA ALA A 251 -2.53 -9.90 4.71
C ALA A 251 -2.11 -11.38 4.72
N LYS A 252 -2.98 -12.29 4.23
CA LYS A 252 -2.64 -13.71 4.07
C LYS A 252 -1.49 -13.89 3.09
N ARG A 253 -1.58 -13.36 1.88
CA ARG A 253 -0.53 -13.48 0.85
C ARG A 253 0.80 -12.86 1.31
N PHE A 254 0.72 -11.72 2.01
CA PHE A 254 1.89 -11.07 2.59
C PHE A 254 2.56 -11.97 3.64
N ARG A 255 1.77 -12.60 4.53
CA ARG A 255 2.27 -13.54 5.54
C ARG A 255 2.90 -14.78 4.90
N ASP A 256 2.28 -15.30 3.84
CA ASP A 256 2.72 -16.52 3.14
C ASP A 256 3.92 -16.25 2.21
N GLY A 257 4.36 -14.98 2.09
CA GLY A 257 5.52 -14.57 1.28
C GLY A 257 5.28 -14.61 -0.23
N GLU A 258 4.01 -14.47 -0.64
CA GLU A 258 3.59 -14.47 -2.04
C GLU A 258 3.61 -13.08 -2.69
N LEU A 259 4.03 -12.06 -1.94
CA LEU A 259 4.14 -10.66 -2.37
C LEU A 259 5.55 -10.13 -2.18
#